data_b3fd81d85d261f243ae21d41e2d56be2
#
_entry.id   b3fd81d85d261f243ae21d41e2d56be2
#
_cell.length_a   1.000
_cell.length_b   1.000
_cell.length_c   1.000
_cell.angle_alpha   90.00
_cell.angle_beta   90.00
_cell.angle_gamma   90.00
#
_symmetry.space_group_name_H-M   'P 1'
#
loop_
_entity.id
_entity.type
_entity.pdbx_description
1 polymer ?
#
loop_
_entity_poly.entity_id
_entity_poly.type
_entity_poly.pdbx_seq_one_letter_code
_entity_poly.pdbx_strand_id
1 'polypeptide(L)'
;MIFNSLEQINISNIPVVIVGSGPAAITLALELEKNNIDSLIIEAGEEKYNYDSQQNYKGEIVGDTISDLTHNRLRQFGGTSGHWGGWSRPLEDYHFEKWDIKKEDLDKYSDNTCNILGIKNKFDKTNLNDYFDQIEFQYSTVRFGKKYKNHIFKSDKISLALKTQVSHFEGNNNTTQFA
;
A
#
# COMPACT_ATOMS: atom_id res chain seq x y z
N MET A 1 -15.05 -8.68 -6.33
CA MET A 1 -16.04 -7.85 -7.10
C MET A 1 -15.63 -6.39 -7.08
N ILE A 2 -15.98 -5.61 -8.14
CA ILE A 2 -15.64 -4.18 -8.24
C ILE A 2 -16.92 -3.37 -8.17
N PHE A 3 -16.87 -2.30 -7.40
CA PHE A 3 -17.98 -1.39 -7.17
C PHE A 3 -17.53 0.07 -7.38
N ASN A 4 -18.43 0.93 -7.81
CA ASN A 4 -18.19 2.36 -7.95
C ASN A 4 -18.82 3.19 -6.81
N SER A 5 -19.44 2.54 -5.85
CA SER A 5 -20.06 3.13 -4.66
C SER A 5 -20.16 2.09 -3.55
N LEU A 6 -20.02 2.51 -2.30
CA LEU A 6 -20.22 1.65 -1.12
C LEU A 6 -21.67 1.17 -0.97
N GLU A 7 -22.65 1.90 -1.47
CA GLU A 7 -24.07 1.52 -1.43
C GLU A 7 -24.36 0.18 -2.13
N GLN A 8 -23.48 -0.24 -3.04
CA GLN A 8 -23.59 -1.51 -3.76
C GLN A 8 -23.03 -2.70 -2.98
N ILE A 9 -22.44 -2.45 -1.80
CA ILE A 9 -21.73 -3.46 -1.02
C ILE A 9 -22.44 -3.69 0.30
N ASN A 10 -22.75 -4.92 0.63
CA ASN A 10 -23.16 -5.28 1.98
C ASN A 10 -21.93 -5.39 2.89
N ILE A 11 -21.54 -4.28 3.50
CA ILE A 11 -20.33 -4.15 4.33
C ILE A 11 -20.46 -4.95 5.63
N SER A 12 -21.68 -5.18 6.13
CA SER A 12 -21.92 -5.79 7.45
C SER A 12 -21.31 -7.18 7.61
N ASN A 13 -21.05 -7.88 6.52
CA ASN A 13 -20.51 -9.22 6.52
C ASN A 13 -19.01 -9.28 6.16
N ILE A 14 -18.37 -8.14 5.93
CA ILE A 14 -16.94 -8.09 5.56
C ILE A 14 -16.12 -7.80 6.81
N PRO A 15 -15.30 -8.76 7.30
CA PRO A 15 -14.61 -8.64 8.57
C PRO A 15 -13.44 -7.63 8.53
N VAL A 16 -12.88 -7.35 7.35
CA VAL A 16 -11.72 -6.46 7.21
C VAL A 16 -11.94 -5.43 6.11
N VAL A 17 -11.82 -4.16 6.47
CA VAL A 17 -11.85 -3.04 5.52
C VAL A 17 -10.48 -2.38 5.47
N ILE A 18 -9.96 -2.20 4.25
CA ILE A 18 -8.63 -1.66 3.97
C ILE A 18 -8.79 -0.34 3.23
N VAL A 19 -8.26 0.75 3.80
CA VAL A 19 -8.34 2.08 3.19
C VAL A 19 -7.11 2.34 2.32
N GLY A 20 -7.36 2.61 1.05
CA GLY A 20 -6.36 2.75 -0.02
C GLY A 20 -6.06 1.43 -0.72
N SER A 21 -5.55 1.50 -1.93
CA SER A 21 -5.18 0.34 -2.77
C SER A 21 -3.70 0.32 -3.14
N GLY A 22 -2.85 0.92 -2.32
CA GLY A 22 -1.40 0.88 -2.52
C GLY A 22 -0.79 -0.51 -2.28
N PRO A 23 0.55 -0.63 -2.40
CA PRO A 23 1.25 -1.92 -2.24
C PRO A 23 0.93 -2.66 -0.95
N ALA A 24 0.93 -1.96 0.19
CA ALA A 24 0.63 -2.56 1.49
C ALA A 24 -0.81 -3.12 1.54
N ALA A 25 -1.78 -2.34 1.07
CA ALA A 25 -3.18 -2.72 1.05
C ALA A 25 -3.45 -3.93 0.16
N ILE A 26 -2.91 -3.92 -1.06
CA ILE A 26 -3.03 -5.05 -1.99
C ILE A 26 -2.37 -6.30 -1.40
N THR A 27 -1.19 -6.18 -0.80
CA THR A 27 -0.50 -7.30 -0.15
C THR A 27 -1.34 -7.87 0.99
N LEU A 28 -1.89 -7.01 1.86
CA LEU A 28 -2.75 -7.44 2.95
C LEU A 28 -3.99 -8.18 2.45
N ALA A 29 -4.67 -7.64 1.43
CA ALA A 29 -5.86 -8.28 0.86
C ALA A 29 -5.55 -9.67 0.28
N LEU A 30 -4.41 -9.83 -0.40
CA LEU A 30 -3.96 -11.12 -0.92
C LEU A 30 -3.62 -12.13 0.19
N GLU A 31 -3.05 -11.68 1.30
CA GLU A 31 -2.77 -12.56 2.45
C GLU A 31 -4.05 -12.95 3.19
N LEU A 32 -5.02 -12.04 3.32
CA LEU A 32 -6.34 -12.34 3.87
C LEU A 32 -7.07 -13.39 3.02
N GLU A 33 -7.05 -13.22 1.70
CA GLU A 33 -7.65 -14.18 0.77
C GLU A 33 -7.06 -15.58 0.91
N LYS A 34 -5.71 -15.71 1.01
CA LYS A 34 -5.05 -17.01 1.26
C LYS A 34 -5.53 -17.68 2.55
N ASN A 35 -5.91 -16.88 3.54
CA ASN A 35 -6.47 -17.35 4.81
C ASN A 35 -7.99 -17.46 4.81
N ASN A 36 -8.62 -17.37 3.62
CA ASN A 36 -10.07 -17.45 3.44
C ASN A 36 -10.86 -16.36 4.19
N ILE A 37 -10.26 -15.16 4.35
CA ILE A 37 -10.87 -14.01 5.02
C ILE A 37 -11.31 -13.00 3.96
N ASP A 38 -12.60 -12.63 3.99
CA ASP A 38 -13.16 -11.64 3.10
C ASP A 38 -12.64 -10.23 3.45
N SER A 39 -12.35 -9.44 2.44
CA SER A 39 -11.87 -8.07 2.63
C SER A 39 -12.48 -7.10 1.62
N LEU A 40 -12.55 -5.82 2.02
CA LEU A 40 -12.96 -4.70 1.18
C LEU A 40 -11.82 -3.70 1.10
N ILE A 41 -11.33 -3.43 -0.09
CA ILE A 41 -10.44 -2.31 -0.36
C ILE A 41 -11.27 -1.10 -0.77
N ILE A 42 -11.08 0.04 -0.10
CA ILE A 42 -11.70 1.32 -0.45
C ILE A 42 -10.62 2.22 -1.06
N GLU A 43 -10.76 2.56 -2.33
CA GLU A 43 -9.82 3.41 -3.07
C GLU A 43 -10.50 4.69 -3.51
N ALA A 44 -9.90 5.81 -3.12
CA ALA A 44 -10.42 7.14 -3.44
C ALA A 44 -10.31 7.48 -4.94
N GLY A 45 -9.29 6.94 -5.60
CA GLY A 45 -9.06 7.15 -7.04
C GLY A 45 -9.85 6.17 -7.92
N GLU A 46 -9.57 6.28 -9.20
CA GLU A 46 -10.11 5.42 -10.24
C GLU A 46 -9.17 4.24 -10.55
N GLU A 47 -9.58 3.37 -11.45
CA GLU A 47 -8.72 2.28 -11.93
C GLU A 47 -7.43 2.82 -12.57
N LYS A 48 -7.55 3.93 -13.29
CA LYS A 48 -6.44 4.60 -13.98
C LYS A 48 -6.29 6.03 -13.46
N TYR A 49 -5.16 6.63 -13.77
CA TYR A 49 -4.91 8.03 -13.49
C TYR A 49 -6.01 8.91 -14.09
N ASN A 50 -6.54 9.81 -13.27
CA ASN A 50 -7.49 10.85 -13.64
C ASN A 50 -6.99 12.17 -13.09
N TYR A 51 -6.79 13.15 -13.97
CA TYR A 51 -6.22 14.45 -13.62
C TYR A 51 -7.09 15.20 -12.59
N ASP A 52 -8.39 15.24 -12.79
CA ASP A 52 -9.30 15.98 -11.89
C ASP A 52 -9.35 15.32 -10.51
N SER A 53 -9.40 13.98 -10.46
CA SER A 53 -9.29 13.22 -9.22
C SER A 53 -7.97 13.50 -8.51
N GLN A 54 -6.86 13.58 -9.24
CA GLN A 54 -5.53 13.85 -8.69
C GLN A 54 -5.44 15.21 -8.01
N GLN A 55 -6.21 16.22 -8.46
CA GLN A 55 -6.21 17.56 -7.85
C GLN A 55 -6.72 17.57 -6.39
N ASN A 56 -7.39 16.53 -5.93
CA ASN A 56 -7.76 16.39 -4.51
C ASN A 56 -6.52 16.26 -3.58
N TYR A 57 -5.32 16.03 -4.13
CA TYR A 57 -4.09 16.07 -3.36
C TYR A 57 -3.45 17.46 -3.26
N LYS A 58 -4.05 18.48 -3.87
CA LYS A 58 -3.60 19.86 -3.66
C LYS A 58 -3.78 20.26 -2.21
N GLY A 59 -2.75 20.86 -1.65
CA GLY A 59 -2.75 21.35 -0.29
C GLY A 59 -1.60 22.31 -0.05
N GLU A 60 -1.64 22.96 1.10
CA GLU A 60 -0.53 23.78 1.57
C GLU A 60 0.57 22.90 2.16
N ILE A 61 1.82 23.18 1.82
CA ILE A 61 2.99 22.52 2.39
C ILE A 61 3.53 23.41 3.48
N VAL A 62 3.51 22.90 4.72
CA VAL A 62 4.02 23.60 5.90
C VAL A 62 5.29 22.89 6.40
N GLY A 63 6.36 23.65 6.64
CA GLY A 63 7.65 23.11 7.07
C GLY A 63 8.66 23.05 5.92
N ASP A 64 9.45 21.99 5.86
CA ASP A 64 10.48 21.83 4.84
C ASP A 64 9.86 21.70 3.44
N THR A 65 10.55 22.29 2.45
CA THR A 65 10.10 22.25 1.06
C THR A 65 10.16 20.83 0.51
N ILE A 66 9.03 20.28 0.17
CA ILE A 66 8.90 19.02 -0.56
C ILE A 66 8.19 19.27 -1.90
N SER A 67 8.30 18.35 -2.83
CA SER A 67 7.54 18.44 -4.07
C SER A 67 6.04 18.27 -3.81
N ASP A 68 5.23 18.92 -4.64
CA ASP A 68 3.76 18.91 -4.57
C ASP A 68 3.22 17.47 -4.47
N LEU A 69 2.28 17.25 -3.56
CA LEU A 69 1.63 15.96 -3.34
C LEU A 69 0.92 15.44 -4.60
N THR A 70 0.47 16.33 -5.48
CA THR A 70 -0.11 15.95 -6.78
C THR A 70 0.89 15.25 -7.70
N HIS A 71 2.21 15.41 -7.46
CA HIS A 71 3.27 14.75 -8.18
C HIS A 71 3.86 13.55 -7.42
N ASN A 72 3.86 13.62 -6.07
CA ASN A 72 4.48 12.60 -5.23
C ASN A 72 3.58 11.40 -4.93
N ARG A 73 2.27 11.56 -5.07
CA ARG A 73 1.26 10.54 -4.79
C ARG A 73 0.39 10.31 -6.01
N LEU A 74 -0.02 9.07 -6.24
CA LEU A 74 -1.03 8.75 -7.24
C LEU A 74 -2.33 8.35 -6.57
N ARG A 75 -3.40 9.03 -6.96
CA ARG A 75 -4.77 8.74 -6.56
C ARG A 75 -5.42 7.84 -7.60
N GLN A 76 -5.08 6.55 -7.54
CA GLN A 76 -5.55 5.52 -8.46
C GLN A 76 -5.37 4.14 -7.86
N PHE A 77 -6.01 3.14 -8.45
CA PHE A 77 -5.79 1.73 -8.09
C PHE A 77 -4.32 1.32 -8.23
N GLY A 78 -3.77 0.71 -7.17
CA GLY A 78 -2.35 0.39 -7.05
C GLY A 78 -1.49 1.52 -6.47
N GLY A 79 -2.10 2.69 -6.24
CA GLY A 79 -1.47 3.84 -5.60
C GLY A 79 -0.18 4.30 -6.29
N THR A 80 0.69 4.91 -5.51
CA THR A 80 1.96 5.50 -5.97
C THR A 80 2.93 4.50 -6.61
N SER A 81 2.70 3.18 -6.43
CA SER A 81 3.47 2.18 -7.17
C SER A 81 3.32 2.30 -8.70
N GLY A 82 2.32 3.01 -9.18
CA GLY A 82 2.11 3.28 -10.61
C GLY A 82 3.27 4.05 -11.26
N HIS A 83 3.99 4.89 -10.49
CA HIS A 83 5.11 5.69 -10.99
C HIS A 83 6.38 5.65 -10.10
N TRP A 84 6.44 4.80 -9.08
CA TRP A 84 7.61 4.76 -8.20
C TRP A 84 8.90 4.35 -8.92
N GLY A 85 10.06 4.70 -8.36
CA GLY A 85 11.36 4.26 -8.86
C GLY A 85 11.61 2.77 -8.65
N GLY A 86 10.90 2.12 -7.73
CA GLY A 86 11.02 0.68 -7.49
C GLY A 86 12.27 0.25 -6.71
N TRP A 87 13.09 1.19 -6.26
CA TRP A 87 14.25 0.88 -5.43
C TRP A 87 13.80 0.36 -4.07
N SER A 88 14.27 -0.81 -3.72
CA SER A 88 13.82 -1.54 -2.53
C SER A 88 15.00 -2.09 -1.76
N ARG A 89 14.96 -1.95 -0.43
CA ARG A 89 15.88 -2.52 0.53
C ARG A 89 15.13 -2.72 1.85
N PRO A 90 15.45 -3.74 2.66
CA PRO A 90 14.93 -3.88 4.01
C PRO A 90 15.30 -2.68 4.90
N LEU A 91 14.51 -2.42 5.92
CA LEU A 91 14.83 -1.47 6.96
C LEU A 91 16.05 -1.95 7.77
N GLU A 92 16.92 -1.01 8.14
CA GLU A 92 18.06 -1.28 9.01
C GLU A 92 17.66 -1.16 10.49
N ASP A 93 18.49 -1.68 11.41
CA ASP A 93 18.18 -1.77 12.85
C ASP A 93 17.81 -0.39 13.46
N TYR A 94 18.49 0.68 13.06
CA TYR A 94 18.23 2.03 13.58
C TYR A 94 16.81 2.56 13.28
N HIS A 95 16.13 2.03 12.27
CA HIS A 95 14.73 2.41 11.98
C HIS A 95 13.76 1.90 13.05
N PHE A 96 14.14 0.83 13.76
CA PHE A 96 13.30 0.18 14.77
C PHE A 96 13.50 0.73 16.20
N GLU A 97 14.48 1.62 16.43
CA GLU A 97 14.78 2.16 17.77
C GLU A 97 13.58 2.82 18.48
N LYS A 98 12.61 3.32 17.71
CA LYS A 98 11.43 4.02 18.22
C LYS A 98 10.11 3.29 17.89
N TRP A 99 10.19 2.05 17.42
CA TRP A 99 9.03 1.25 17.09
C TRP A 99 8.84 0.16 18.16
N ASP A 100 7.56 -0.22 18.39
CA ASP A 100 7.23 -1.31 19.31
C ASP A 100 7.47 -2.71 18.72
N ILE A 101 7.87 -2.78 17.44
CA ILE A 101 8.23 -4.02 16.75
C ILE A 101 9.73 -4.07 16.51
N LYS A 102 10.29 -5.27 16.44
CA LYS A 102 11.71 -5.51 16.17
C LYS A 102 11.92 -5.89 14.70
N LYS A 103 13.16 -5.71 14.24
CA LYS A 103 13.54 -6.10 12.88
C LYS A 103 13.25 -7.58 12.61
N GLU A 104 13.55 -8.47 13.57
CA GLU A 104 13.34 -9.91 13.47
C GLU A 104 11.86 -10.28 13.26
N ASP A 105 10.94 -9.45 13.75
CA ASP A 105 9.50 -9.65 13.52
C ASP A 105 9.12 -9.53 12.05
N LEU A 106 9.87 -8.73 11.29
CA LEU A 106 9.67 -8.51 9.85
C LEU A 106 10.56 -9.41 8.98
N ASP A 107 11.77 -9.75 9.42
CA ASP A 107 12.75 -10.51 8.64
C ASP A 107 12.21 -11.87 8.17
N LYS A 108 11.39 -12.52 8.98
CA LYS A 108 10.70 -13.77 8.62
C LYS A 108 9.78 -13.67 7.38
N TYR A 109 9.40 -12.46 6.99
CA TYR A 109 8.57 -12.20 5.81
C TYR A 109 9.36 -11.70 4.60
N SER A 110 10.69 -11.56 4.71
CA SER A 110 11.54 -10.95 3.68
C SER A 110 11.44 -11.67 2.34
N ASP A 111 11.49 -13.01 2.33
CA ASP A 111 11.38 -13.80 1.10
C ASP A 111 10.02 -13.58 0.41
N ASN A 112 8.94 -13.60 1.19
CA ASN A 112 7.61 -13.35 0.65
C ASN A 112 7.48 -11.93 0.10
N THR A 113 8.01 -10.94 0.80
CA THR A 113 8.04 -9.53 0.37
C THR A 113 8.82 -9.38 -0.93
N CYS A 114 10.01 -9.98 -1.03
CA CYS A 114 10.82 -9.96 -2.25
C CYS A 114 10.11 -10.63 -3.43
N ASN A 115 9.42 -11.75 -3.21
CA ASN A 115 8.61 -12.42 -4.24
C ASN A 115 7.45 -11.53 -4.72
N ILE A 116 6.76 -10.84 -3.81
CA ILE A 116 5.69 -9.88 -4.16
C ILE A 116 6.24 -8.74 -5.01
N LEU A 117 7.41 -8.21 -4.65
CA LEU A 117 8.11 -7.14 -5.36
C LEU A 117 8.81 -7.63 -6.65
N GLY A 118 8.93 -8.95 -6.86
CA GLY A 118 9.62 -9.50 -8.02
C GLY A 118 11.12 -9.22 -8.02
N ILE A 119 11.75 -9.23 -6.84
CA ILE A 119 13.19 -8.99 -6.63
C ILE A 119 13.82 -10.16 -5.88
N LYS A 120 15.14 -10.21 -5.82
CA LYS A 120 15.88 -11.20 -5.04
C LYS A 120 15.99 -10.75 -3.58
N ASN A 121 15.93 -11.69 -2.65
CA ASN A 121 16.25 -11.41 -1.24
C ASN A 121 17.78 -11.46 -1.02
N LYS A 122 18.46 -10.48 -1.62
CA LYS A 122 19.90 -10.31 -1.50
C LYS A 122 20.21 -8.80 -1.46
N PHE A 123 20.78 -8.34 -0.34
CA PHE A 123 21.05 -6.93 -0.08
C PHE A 123 22.43 -6.81 0.57
N ASP A 124 23.46 -6.77 -0.26
CA ASP A 124 24.83 -6.70 0.23
C ASP A 124 25.09 -5.33 0.87
N LYS A 125 25.90 -5.36 1.92
CA LYS A 125 26.43 -4.19 2.60
C LYS A 125 27.93 -4.41 2.78
N THR A 126 28.71 -3.45 2.34
CA THR A 126 30.18 -3.47 2.44
C THR A 126 30.63 -2.24 3.19
N ASN A 127 31.31 -2.42 4.30
CA ASN A 127 31.96 -1.32 5.00
C ASN A 127 33.15 -0.84 4.18
N LEU A 128 33.20 0.42 3.81
CA LEU A 128 34.28 1.03 3.06
C LEU A 128 35.33 1.67 3.98
N ASN A 129 34.87 2.25 5.10
CA ASN A 129 35.70 2.84 6.16
C ASN A 129 34.81 3.19 7.36
N ASP A 130 35.39 3.85 8.38
CA ASP A 130 34.67 4.20 9.62
C ASP A 130 33.47 5.14 9.43
N TYR A 131 33.31 5.75 8.26
CA TYR A 131 32.28 6.75 7.99
C TYR A 131 31.29 6.33 6.91
N PHE A 132 31.62 5.35 6.06
CA PHE A 132 30.84 5.03 4.87
C PHE A 132 30.65 3.54 4.68
N ASP A 133 29.41 3.17 4.43
CA ASP A 133 29.02 1.87 3.93
C ASP A 133 28.52 1.97 2.48
N GLN A 134 28.88 1.00 1.67
CA GLN A 134 28.22 0.75 0.39
C GLN A 134 27.05 -0.20 0.64
N ILE A 135 25.85 0.21 0.25
CA ILE A 135 24.63 -0.58 0.38
C ILE A 135 24.02 -0.88 -0.98
N GLU A 136 23.51 -2.10 -1.15
CA GLU A 136 22.85 -2.53 -2.37
C GLU A 136 21.34 -2.36 -2.26
N PHE A 137 20.72 -1.83 -3.33
CA PHE A 137 19.29 -1.81 -3.54
C PHE A 137 18.91 -2.75 -4.66
N GLN A 138 17.75 -3.39 -4.54
CA GLN A 138 17.14 -4.14 -5.63
C GLN A 138 16.13 -3.24 -6.36
N TYR A 139 16.00 -3.43 -7.66
CA TYR A 139 15.07 -2.66 -8.49
C TYR A 139 13.83 -3.50 -8.84
N SER A 140 12.67 -3.08 -8.32
CA SER A 140 11.39 -3.69 -8.65
C SER A 140 10.72 -2.98 -9.84
N THR A 141 10.38 -3.76 -10.85
CA THR A 141 9.57 -3.28 -11.99
C THR A 141 8.07 -3.41 -11.73
N VAL A 142 7.69 -3.96 -10.59
CA VAL A 142 6.28 -4.23 -10.26
C VAL A 142 5.52 -2.91 -10.08
N ARG A 143 4.39 -2.83 -10.75
CA ARG A 143 3.36 -1.82 -10.56
C ARG A 143 2.13 -2.55 -10.04
N PHE A 144 1.78 -2.36 -8.77
CA PHE A 144 0.80 -3.18 -8.06
C PHE A 144 -0.57 -3.17 -8.75
N GLY A 145 -1.05 -2.01 -9.16
CA GLY A 145 -2.30 -1.90 -9.89
C GLY A 145 -2.29 -2.68 -11.22
N LYS A 146 -1.15 -2.78 -11.89
CA LYS A 146 -1.02 -3.56 -13.13
C LYS A 146 -0.87 -5.05 -12.86
N LYS A 147 0.01 -5.43 -11.93
CA LYS A 147 0.34 -6.83 -11.63
C LYS A 147 -0.86 -7.58 -11.05
N TYR A 148 -1.56 -6.98 -10.10
CA TYR A 148 -2.59 -7.65 -9.32
C TYR A 148 -4.03 -7.35 -9.76
N LYS A 149 -4.24 -6.48 -10.75
CA LYS A 149 -5.55 -6.12 -11.25
C LYS A 149 -6.44 -7.31 -11.54
N ASN A 150 -5.98 -8.20 -12.42
CA ASN A 150 -6.78 -9.33 -12.88
C ASN A 150 -7.15 -10.29 -11.73
N HIS A 151 -6.24 -10.46 -10.78
CA HIS A 151 -6.47 -11.29 -9.61
C HIS A 151 -7.57 -10.66 -8.73
N ILE A 152 -7.38 -9.42 -8.30
CA ILE A 152 -8.32 -8.72 -7.41
C ILE A 152 -9.69 -8.57 -8.06
N PHE A 153 -9.74 -8.26 -9.36
CA PHE A 153 -10.98 -8.06 -10.09
C PHE A 153 -11.82 -9.33 -10.24
N LYS A 154 -11.20 -10.50 -10.18
CA LYS A 154 -11.85 -11.82 -10.29
C LYS A 154 -12.01 -12.52 -8.96
N SER A 155 -11.43 -12.01 -7.89
CA SER A 155 -11.51 -12.61 -6.57
C SER A 155 -12.94 -12.62 -6.04
N ASP A 156 -13.31 -13.72 -5.41
CA ASP A 156 -14.57 -13.87 -4.68
C ASP A 156 -14.43 -13.41 -3.21
N LYS A 157 -13.17 -13.20 -2.74
CA LYS A 157 -12.83 -12.84 -1.37
C LYS A 157 -12.45 -11.38 -1.21
N ILE A 158 -12.02 -10.72 -2.29
CA ILE A 158 -11.61 -9.33 -2.27
C ILE A 158 -12.64 -8.50 -3.01
N SER A 159 -13.31 -7.62 -2.28
CA SER A 159 -14.15 -6.56 -2.84
C SER A 159 -13.34 -5.28 -3.00
N LEU A 160 -13.61 -4.50 -4.04
CA LEU A 160 -12.93 -3.24 -4.32
C LEU A 160 -13.96 -2.15 -4.63
N ALA A 161 -13.99 -1.10 -3.82
CA ALA A 161 -14.73 0.12 -4.08
C ALA A 161 -13.77 1.18 -4.63
N LEU A 162 -13.97 1.61 -5.86
CA LEU A 162 -13.25 2.71 -6.50
C LEU A 162 -14.04 4.02 -6.34
N LYS A 163 -13.38 5.17 -6.57
CA LYS A 163 -13.98 6.51 -6.47
C LYS A 163 -14.63 6.77 -5.12
N THR A 164 -14.17 6.07 -4.09
CA THR A 164 -14.73 6.10 -2.76
C THR A 164 -13.69 6.61 -1.78
N GLN A 165 -13.92 7.81 -1.25
CA GLN A 165 -13.02 8.44 -0.29
C GLN A 165 -13.57 8.28 1.11
N VAL A 166 -12.75 7.78 2.02
CA VAL A 166 -13.03 7.84 3.47
C VAL A 166 -12.72 9.25 3.95
N SER A 167 -13.70 9.94 4.51
CA SER A 167 -13.55 11.30 5.01
C SER A 167 -13.11 11.33 6.48
N HIS A 168 -13.68 10.47 7.30
CA HIS A 168 -13.34 10.35 8.72
C HIS A 168 -13.78 9.01 9.28
N PHE A 169 -13.33 8.72 10.47
CA PHE A 169 -13.74 7.55 11.25
C PHE A 169 -14.54 8.02 12.45
N GLU A 170 -15.71 7.44 12.64
CA GLU A 170 -16.49 7.59 13.85
C GLU A 170 -16.48 6.28 14.62
N GLY A 171 -16.38 6.36 15.94
CA GLY A 171 -16.37 5.16 16.77
C GLY A 171 -16.53 5.45 18.24
N ASN A 172 -16.92 4.41 18.94
CA ASN A 172 -16.85 4.37 20.39
C ASN A 172 -15.90 3.23 20.79
N ASN A 173 -15.73 3.00 22.09
CA ASN A 173 -14.78 1.99 22.60
C ASN A 173 -14.98 0.57 22.04
N ASN A 174 -16.07 0.29 21.33
CA ASN A 174 -16.44 -1.05 20.85
C ASN A 174 -16.71 -1.12 19.34
N THR A 175 -16.91 0.00 18.67
CA THR A 175 -17.27 0.00 17.23
C THR A 175 -16.65 1.20 16.52
N THR A 176 -16.15 0.98 15.30
CA THR A 176 -15.71 2.05 14.39
C THR A 176 -16.63 2.06 13.17
N GLN A 177 -17.11 3.24 12.79
CA GLN A 177 -17.87 3.45 11.55
C GLN A 177 -17.09 4.39 10.64
N PHE A 178 -17.23 4.25 9.33
CA PHE A 178 -16.68 5.19 8.36
C PHE A 178 -17.80 6.00 7.72
N ALA A 179 -17.47 7.21 7.37
CA ALA A 179 -18.32 8.08 6.56
C ALA A 179 -17.56 8.61 5.34
#